data_635f21f5eda185a398deb97298a12494
#
_entry.id   635f21f5eda185a398deb97298a12494
#
_cell.length_a   1.000
_cell.length_b   1.000
_cell.length_c   1.000
_cell.angle_alpha   90.00
_cell.angle_beta   90.00
_cell.angle_gamma   90.00
#
_symmetry.space_group_name_H-M   'P 1'
#
loop_
_entity.id
_entity.type
_entity.pdbx_description
1 polymer ?
#
loop_
_entity_poly.entity_id
_entity_poly.type
_entity_poly.pdbx_seq_one_letter_code
_entity_poly.pdbx_strand_id
1 'polypeptide(L)'
;MSDHQYSSGSPEKVVTVSQDDELRLNATVYQSHFTDTAYVRLGTHQDLDLITVRRVDGSAESLPESVLEKSYKIDHRGYTGEVTCRRFLQQHNYHHTTTTQYAAEWWDDEAILCVDLTDPVRSATPP
;
A
#
# COMPACT_ATOMS: atom_id res chain seq x y z
N MET A 1 12.13 -0.71 -25.71
CA MET A 1 11.95 -0.34 -25.34
C MET A 1 11.37 -0.07 -24.73
N SER A 2 11.11 0.22 -24.54
CA SER A 2 10.64 0.57 -23.89
C SER A 2 10.06 1.11 -23.57
N ASP A 3 9.73 1.24 -23.35
CA ASP A 3 9.20 1.85 -22.92
C ASP A 3 8.68 2.35 -22.41
N HIS A 4 8.86 2.35 -22.08
CA HIS A 4 8.41 2.89 -21.35
C HIS A 4 8.01 3.82 -21.25
N GLN A 5 7.77 4.08 -21.37
CA GLN A 5 7.40 4.92 -21.39
C GLN A 5 6.54 5.20 -21.20
N TYR A 6 6.24 4.94 -21.13
CA TYR A 6 5.44 5.43 -20.88
C TYR A 6 5.14 6.08 -20.21
N SER A 7 5.40 5.88 -20.35
CA SER A 7 5.09 6.42 -19.23
C SER A 7 4.45 7.74 -19.03
N SER A 8 3.98 8.27 -19.87
CA SER A 8 3.15 9.44 -19.75
C SER A 8 1.81 9.13 -19.12
N GLY A 9 1.51 7.87 -18.95
CA GLY A 9 0.28 7.47 -18.30
C GLY A 9 0.44 7.27 -16.81
N SER A 10 -0.62 6.91 -16.14
CA SER A 10 -0.59 6.57 -14.74
C SER A 10 0.19 5.29 -14.52
N PRO A 11 0.92 5.16 -13.43
CA PRO A 11 1.58 3.90 -13.12
C PRO A 11 0.55 2.80 -12.92
N GLU A 12 0.96 1.57 -13.18
CA GLU A 12 0.09 0.42 -13.00
C GLU A 12 -0.25 0.19 -11.55
N LYS A 13 0.72 0.36 -10.66
CA LYS A 13 0.55 0.12 -9.24
C LYS A 13 0.35 1.44 -8.53
N VAL A 14 -0.80 1.57 -7.91
CA VAL A 14 -1.20 2.79 -7.22
C VAL A 14 -1.78 2.42 -5.87
N VAL A 15 -1.36 3.14 -4.85
CA VAL A 15 -1.92 3.02 -3.52
C VAL A 15 -2.47 4.38 -3.12
N THR A 16 -3.71 4.40 -2.68
CA THR A 16 -4.36 5.61 -2.21
C THR A 16 -4.24 5.70 -0.69
N VAL A 17 -3.74 6.83 -0.20
CA VAL A 17 -3.75 7.12 1.23
C VAL A 17 -4.97 7.99 1.49
N SER A 18 -5.94 7.43 2.18
CA SER A 18 -7.23 8.07 2.38
C SER A 18 -7.20 9.02 3.58
N GLN A 19 -8.00 10.06 3.53
CA GLN A 19 -8.18 10.94 4.69
C GLN A 19 -8.86 10.21 5.85
N ASP A 20 -9.42 9.02 5.59
CA ASP A 20 -10.04 8.17 6.61
C ASP A 20 -9.06 7.16 7.19
N ASP A 21 -7.76 7.38 6.99
CA ASP A 21 -6.69 6.54 7.56
C ASP A 21 -6.66 5.13 7.00
N GLU A 22 -6.91 5.00 5.70
CA GLU A 22 -6.84 3.73 4.99
C GLU A 22 -5.82 3.78 3.87
N LEU A 23 -5.20 2.63 3.61
CA LEU A 23 -4.44 2.43 2.38
C LEU A 23 -5.33 1.61 1.46
N ARG A 24 -5.57 2.12 0.26
CA ARG A 24 -6.38 1.41 -0.74
C ARG A 24 -5.47 0.92 -1.84
N LEU A 25 -5.42 -0.40 -1.99
CA LEU A 25 -4.57 -1.05 -2.98
C LEU A 25 -5.39 -1.21 -4.25
N ASN A 26 -4.89 -0.66 -5.36
CA ASN A 26 -5.65 -0.76 -6.61
C ASN A 26 -5.65 -2.20 -7.11
N ALA A 27 -6.42 -2.46 -8.18
CA ALA A 27 -6.60 -3.82 -8.69
C ALA A 27 -5.28 -4.49 -9.06
N THR A 28 -4.38 -3.75 -9.71
CA THR A 28 -3.10 -4.32 -10.11
C THR A 28 -2.27 -4.76 -8.92
N VAL A 29 -2.17 -3.90 -7.90
CA VAL A 29 -1.43 -4.23 -6.67
C VAL A 29 -2.08 -5.41 -5.96
N TYR A 30 -3.39 -5.31 -5.75
CA TYR A 30 -4.11 -6.32 -4.98
C TYR A 30 -4.03 -7.68 -5.65
N GLN A 31 -4.35 -7.75 -6.93
CA GLN A 31 -4.42 -9.02 -7.63
C GLN A 31 -3.06 -9.65 -7.84
N SER A 32 -2.01 -8.85 -7.95
CA SER A 32 -0.67 -9.39 -8.16
C SER A 32 -0.05 -9.94 -6.89
N HIS A 33 -0.38 -9.40 -5.72
CA HIS A 33 0.40 -9.70 -4.53
C HIS A 33 -0.40 -9.97 -3.26
N PHE A 34 -1.67 -9.64 -3.21
CA PHE A 34 -2.38 -9.63 -1.92
C PHE A 34 -3.70 -10.42 -1.87
N THR A 35 -4.05 -11.15 -2.91
CA THR A 35 -5.34 -11.86 -2.94
C THR A 35 -5.48 -12.91 -1.86
N ASP A 36 -4.39 -13.55 -1.47
CA ASP A 36 -4.39 -14.61 -0.47
C ASP A 36 -3.84 -14.13 0.87
N THR A 37 -3.76 -12.82 1.05
CA THR A 37 -3.13 -12.24 2.22
C THR A 37 -4.21 -11.77 3.19
N ALA A 38 -4.16 -12.22 4.44
CA ALA A 38 -5.10 -11.79 5.46
C ALA A 38 -4.58 -10.58 6.23
N TYR A 39 -3.27 -10.51 6.43
CA TYR A 39 -2.64 -9.47 7.25
C TYR A 39 -1.41 -8.93 6.56
N VAL A 40 -1.13 -7.66 6.81
CA VAL A 40 0.09 -7.00 6.30
C VAL A 40 0.80 -6.31 7.45
N ARG A 41 2.09 -6.14 7.30
CA ARG A 41 2.89 -5.31 8.19
C ARG A 41 3.26 -4.04 7.44
N LEU A 42 3.12 -2.93 8.13
CA LEU A 42 3.43 -1.63 7.57
C LEU A 42 4.72 -1.13 8.18
N GLY A 43 5.52 -0.48 7.37
CA GLY A 43 6.78 0.08 7.82
C GLY A 43 7.14 1.29 7.01
N THR A 44 8.29 1.85 7.32
CA THR A 44 8.84 3.01 6.61
C THR A 44 10.25 2.67 6.18
N HIS A 45 10.72 3.39 5.17
CA HIS A 45 12.11 3.31 4.79
C HIS A 45 12.86 4.45 5.46
N GLN A 46 14.02 4.12 6.01
CA GLN A 46 14.75 5.03 6.87
C GLN A 46 15.13 6.35 6.18
N ASP A 47 15.54 6.29 4.94
CA ASP A 47 16.05 7.47 4.23
C ASP A 47 15.11 8.00 3.16
N LEU A 48 13.96 7.38 2.99
CA LEU A 48 13.03 7.73 1.93
C LEU A 48 11.63 7.88 2.52
N ASP A 49 10.84 8.74 1.90
CA ASP A 49 9.43 8.89 2.30
C ASP A 49 8.61 7.80 1.63
N LEU A 50 8.78 6.58 2.11
CA LEU A 50 8.07 5.41 1.61
C LEU A 50 7.30 4.76 2.73
N ILE A 51 6.10 4.27 2.37
CA ILE A 51 5.41 3.31 3.22
C ILE A 51 5.67 1.94 2.60
N THR A 52 6.12 1.00 3.43
CA THR A 52 6.32 -0.37 2.96
C THR A 52 5.19 -1.25 3.44
N VAL A 53 4.73 -2.14 2.59
CA VAL A 53 3.65 -3.08 2.90
C VAL A 53 4.17 -4.48 2.64
N ARG A 54 4.24 -5.27 3.71
CA ARG A 54 4.75 -6.64 3.65
C ARG A 54 3.62 -7.60 3.98
N ARG A 55 3.50 -8.66 3.20
CA ARG A 55 2.52 -9.70 3.49
C ARG A 55 2.92 -10.47 4.74
N VAL A 56 1.94 -10.82 5.55
CA VAL A 56 2.15 -11.71 6.68
C VAL A 56 1.56 -13.05 6.30
N ASP A 57 2.39 -14.07 6.23
CA ASP A 57 1.94 -15.41 5.87
C ASP A 57 1.26 -16.07 7.08
N GLY A 58 0.10 -16.65 6.84
CA GLY A 58 -0.65 -17.33 7.88
C GLY A 58 -1.99 -16.69 8.14
N SER A 59 -2.77 -17.37 8.97
CA SER A 59 -4.10 -16.92 9.34
C SER A 59 -4.10 -16.44 10.78
N ALA A 60 -5.19 -15.79 11.19
CA ALA A 60 -5.32 -15.36 12.57
C ALA A 60 -5.16 -16.51 13.56
N GLU A 61 -5.55 -17.71 13.16
CA GLU A 61 -5.46 -18.89 14.02
C GLU A 61 -4.05 -19.42 14.17
N SER A 62 -3.23 -19.24 13.12
CA SER A 62 -1.88 -19.80 13.09
C SER A 62 -0.80 -18.82 13.53
N LEU A 63 -1.11 -17.53 13.61
CA LEU A 63 -0.11 -16.51 13.92
C LEU A 63 -0.03 -16.24 15.41
N PRO A 64 1.19 -16.02 15.95
CA PRO A 64 1.33 -15.60 17.33
C PRO A 64 0.64 -14.26 17.57
N GLU A 65 0.15 -14.08 18.77
CA GLU A 65 -0.52 -12.84 19.13
C GLU A 65 0.40 -11.62 18.95
N SER A 66 1.70 -11.78 19.25
CA SER A 66 2.64 -10.69 19.08
C SER A 66 2.77 -10.24 17.64
N VAL A 67 2.60 -11.16 16.68
CA VAL A 67 2.60 -10.81 15.26
C VAL A 67 1.31 -10.11 14.89
N LEU A 68 0.18 -10.63 15.37
CA LEU A 68 -1.12 -10.03 15.07
C LEU A 68 -1.24 -8.62 15.60
N GLU A 69 -0.69 -8.34 16.77
CA GLU A 69 -0.73 -7.00 17.35
C GLU A 69 -0.01 -5.95 16.50
N LYS A 70 1.00 -6.40 15.75
CA LYS A 70 1.80 -5.50 14.92
C LYS A 70 1.37 -5.52 13.47
N SER A 71 0.31 -6.24 13.15
CA SER A 71 -0.18 -6.40 11.79
C SER A 71 -1.48 -5.66 11.61
N TYR A 72 -1.82 -5.43 10.35
CA TYR A 72 -3.08 -4.80 9.98
C TYR A 72 -3.83 -5.74 9.07
N LYS A 73 -5.11 -5.88 9.32
CA LYS A 73 -5.96 -6.74 8.50
C LYS A 73 -6.19 -6.08 7.15
N ILE A 74 -6.16 -6.89 6.10
CA ILE A 74 -6.54 -6.41 4.78
C ILE A 74 -8.00 -6.79 4.53
N ASP A 75 -8.78 -5.82 4.10
CA ASP A 75 -10.18 -6.02 3.74
C ASP A 75 -10.28 -6.22 2.24
N HIS A 76 -10.82 -7.36 1.84
CA HIS A 76 -10.95 -7.71 0.43
C HIS A 76 -12.21 -7.09 -0.14
N ARG A 77 -12.05 -6.28 -1.19
CA ARG A 77 -13.14 -5.53 -1.80
C ARG A 77 -13.31 -5.91 -3.27
N GLY A 78 -13.50 -7.20 -3.53
CA GLY A 78 -13.57 -7.69 -4.90
C GLY A 78 -12.21 -7.68 -5.56
N TYR A 79 -11.97 -6.71 -6.44
CA TYR A 79 -10.70 -6.63 -7.15
C TYR A 79 -9.65 -5.77 -6.47
N THR A 80 -10.00 -5.15 -5.36
CA THR A 80 -9.11 -4.25 -4.63
C THR A 80 -9.03 -4.67 -3.17
N GLY A 81 -8.11 -4.06 -2.42
CA GLY A 81 -7.98 -4.31 -1.00
C GLY A 81 -7.81 -3.01 -0.25
N GLU A 82 -8.19 -3.02 1.02
CA GLU A 82 -8.07 -1.86 1.89
C GLU A 82 -7.46 -2.25 3.22
N VAL A 83 -6.62 -1.38 3.75
CA VAL A 83 -6.01 -1.57 5.06
C VAL A 83 -6.30 -0.34 5.90
N THR A 84 -7.07 -0.50 6.97
CA THR A 84 -7.30 0.60 7.91
C THR A 84 -6.11 0.64 8.86
N CYS A 85 -5.40 1.77 8.90
CA CYS A 85 -4.14 1.84 9.61
C CYS A 85 -3.90 3.20 10.27
N ARG A 86 -4.93 3.70 10.97
CA ARG A 86 -4.86 5.02 11.62
C ARG A 86 -3.63 5.14 12.52
N ARG A 87 -3.40 4.15 13.37
CA ARG A 87 -2.30 4.21 14.32
C ARG A 87 -0.96 4.36 13.61
N PHE A 88 -0.76 3.59 12.53
CA PHE A 88 0.47 3.67 11.77
C PHE A 88 0.66 5.05 11.13
N LEU A 89 -0.38 5.56 10.49
CA LEU A 89 -0.30 6.85 9.81
C LEU A 89 -0.05 7.99 10.79
N GLN A 90 -0.70 7.94 11.94
CA GLN A 90 -0.49 8.97 12.96
C GLN A 90 0.88 8.87 13.62
N GLN A 91 1.33 7.66 13.87
CA GLN A 91 2.62 7.41 14.51
C GLN A 91 3.77 7.94 13.68
N HIS A 92 3.68 7.82 12.36
CA HIS A 92 4.73 8.24 11.45
C HIS A 92 4.46 9.60 10.79
N ASN A 93 3.43 10.27 11.26
CA ASN A 93 3.07 11.59 10.75
C ASN A 93 2.71 11.56 9.26
N TYR A 94 2.05 10.50 8.84
CA TYR A 94 1.58 10.34 7.46
C TYR A 94 0.07 10.48 7.33
N HIS A 95 -0.57 10.97 8.38
CA HIS A 95 -2.01 11.23 8.31
C HIS A 95 -2.31 12.26 7.21
N HIS A 96 -3.31 11.95 6.40
CA HIS A 96 -3.69 12.81 5.28
C HIS A 96 -5.00 13.52 5.57
N THR A 97 -5.04 14.81 5.27
CA THR A 97 -6.27 15.59 5.31
C THR A 97 -7.00 15.53 3.98
N THR A 98 -6.32 15.09 2.93
CA THR A 98 -6.88 14.95 1.60
C THR A 98 -6.47 13.60 1.05
N THR A 99 -7.43 12.84 0.54
CA THR A 99 -7.15 11.54 -0.07
C THR A 99 -6.23 11.72 -1.28
N THR A 100 -5.12 11.02 -1.29
CA THR A 100 -4.09 11.18 -2.31
C THR A 100 -3.65 9.82 -2.84
N GLN A 101 -3.47 9.73 -4.16
CA GLN A 101 -2.98 8.54 -4.82
C GLN A 101 -1.48 8.66 -5.05
N TYR A 102 -0.76 7.60 -4.77
CA TYR A 102 0.70 7.56 -4.93
C TYR A 102 1.11 6.40 -5.81
N ALA A 103 2.18 6.60 -6.56
CA ALA A 103 2.80 5.51 -7.29
C ALA A 103 3.37 4.50 -6.30
N ALA A 104 3.29 3.24 -6.65
CA ALA A 104 3.83 2.16 -5.83
C ALA A 104 4.66 1.24 -6.70
N GLU A 105 5.58 0.53 -6.05
CA GLU A 105 6.50 -0.35 -6.74
C GLU A 105 6.68 -1.61 -5.90
N TRP A 106 6.73 -2.75 -6.57
CA TRP A 106 6.96 -4.03 -5.89
C TRP A 106 8.44 -4.37 -5.96
N TRP A 107 9.05 -4.56 -4.80
CA TRP A 107 10.46 -4.95 -4.69
C TRP A 107 10.52 -6.47 -4.48
N ASP A 108 10.83 -7.19 -5.57
CA ASP A 108 10.82 -8.66 -5.57
C ASP A 108 11.77 -9.27 -4.56
N ASP A 109 12.97 -8.72 -4.43
CA ASP A 109 13.99 -9.30 -3.56
C ASP A 109 13.54 -9.33 -2.11
N GLU A 110 12.80 -8.34 -1.70
CA GLU A 110 12.35 -8.20 -0.32
C GLU A 110 10.90 -8.57 -0.14
N ALA A 111 10.19 -8.81 -1.24
CA ALA A 111 8.76 -9.12 -1.23
C ALA A 111 7.96 -8.07 -0.50
N ILE A 112 8.22 -6.81 -0.81
CA ILE A 112 7.50 -5.68 -0.23
C ILE A 112 6.97 -4.75 -1.30
N LEU A 113 5.84 -4.13 -0.99
CA LEU A 113 5.30 -3.05 -1.79
C LEU A 113 5.79 -1.74 -1.20
N CYS A 114 6.31 -0.87 -2.04
CA CYS A 114 6.79 0.45 -1.62
C CYS A 114 5.89 1.52 -2.18
N VAL A 115 5.30 2.31 -1.31
CA VAL A 115 4.42 3.42 -1.68
C VAL A 115 5.23 4.70 -1.56
N ASP A 116 5.46 5.36 -2.68
CA ASP A 116 6.31 6.54 -2.73
C ASP A 116 5.52 7.81 -2.44
N LEU A 117 5.66 8.30 -1.23
CA LEU A 117 4.92 9.48 -0.78
C LEU A 117 5.41 10.79 -1.42
N THR A 118 6.50 10.72 -2.17
CA THR A 118 6.98 11.88 -2.90
C THR A 118 6.50 11.91 -4.34
N ASP A 119 5.74 10.89 -4.76
CA ASP A 119 5.30 10.75 -6.15
C ASP A 119 3.79 10.58 -6.24
N PRO A 120 3.02 11.63 -5.92
CA PRO A 120 1.57 11.53 -6.06
C PRO A 120 1.18 11.39 -7.52
N VAL A 121 0.22 10.51 -7.75
CA VAL A 121 -0.31 10.27 -9.09
C VAL A 121 -1.33 11.36 -9.37
N ARG A 122 -1.11 12.10 -10.42
CA ARG A 122 -2.06 13.13 -10.79
C ARG A 122 -3.33 12.48 -11.33
N SER A 123 -4.44 13.03 -10.88
CA SER A 123 -5.71 12.62 -11.43
C SER A 123 -5.72 12.88 -12.93
N ALA A 124 -6.32 11.99 -13.69
CA ALA A 124 -6.52 12.21 -15.12
C ALA A 124 -7.57 13.29 -15.38
N THR A 125 -8.29 13.66 -14.36
CA THR A 125 -9.29 14.70 -14.49
C THR A 125 -8.62 16.05 -14.71
N PRO A 126 -8.99 16.76 -15.74
CA PRO A 126 -8.42 18.09 -15.92
C PRO A 126 -8.76 18.99 -14.76
N PRO A 127 -7.92 19.92 -14.53
CA PRO A 127 -8.21 20.91 -13.49
C PRO A 127 -9.50 21.66 -13.80
#